data_e53a6925614155be55d917387b98e35a
#
_entry.id   e53a6925614155be55d917387b98e35a
#
_cell.length_a   1.000
_cell.length_b   1.000
_cell.length_c   1.000
_cell.angle_alpha   90.00
_cell.angle_beta   90.00
_cell.angle_gamma   90.00
#
_symmetry.space_group_name_H-M   'P 1'
#
loop_
_entity.id
_entity.type
_entity.pdbx_description
1 polymer ?
#
loop_
_entity_poly.entity_id
_entity_poly.type
_entity_poly.pdbx_seq_one_letter_code
_entity_poly.pdbx_strand_id
1 'polypeptide(L)'
;TLEEYKGDVVNILVCGIDYEEGRNYSNDPTSNDGMTDMILYCQFDIKGGALRMLQIPRNSLVTTKSRKVALSNGKTYAATNYQINSVALSNGGSIAALAEVIYDQYKLPIDYYVTVDMQALVEMVDNFGGIEVYIPHDMSFAGSALKKGYRNLDGASAEFFVRCRHGQGYSNSDIDR
;
A
#
# COMPACT_ATOMS: atom_id res chain seq x y z
N THR A 1 -1.51 -27.01 -2.21
CA THR A 1 -1.59 -27.48 -3.61
C THR A 1 -2.78 -26.84 -4.28
N LEU A 2 -2.67 -26.47 -5.56
CA LEU A 2 -3.72 -25.84 -6.38
C LEU A 2 -5.03 -26.66 -6.49
N GLU A 3 -5.02 -27.90 -6.04
CA GLU A 3 -6.20 -28.80 -6.04
C GLU A 3 -7.27 -28.43 -5.01
N GLU A 4 -6.95 -27.63 -4.00
CA GLU A 4 -7.93 -27.17 -2.99
C GLU A 4 -8.74 -25.96 -3.46
N TYR A 5 -8.29 -25.28 -4.50
CA TYR A 5 -8.98 -24.10 -5.00
C TYR A 5 -10.11 -24.49 -5.96
N LYS A 6 -11.32 -24.58 -5.43
CA LYS A 6 -12.52 -24.96 -6.20
C LYS A 6 -13.33 -23.79 -6.78
N GLY A 7 -12.82 -22.57 -6.65
CA GLY A 7 -13.49 -21.37 -7.14
C GLY A 7 -13.01 -20.95 -8.53
N ASP A 8 -13.92 -20.45 -9.36
CA ASP A 8 -13.58 -19.86 -10.65
C ASP A 8 -12.93 -18.46 -10.48
N VAL A 9 -12.97 -17.89 -9.28
CA VAL A 9 -12.50 -16.53 -8.95
C VAL A 9 -11.63 -16.55 -7.70
N VAL A 10 -10.46 -15.90 -7.77
CA VAL A 10 -9.54 -15.69 -6.62
C VAL A 10 -9.44 -14.22 -6.31
N ASN A 11 -9.63 -13.86 -5.05
CA ASN A 11 -9.56 -12.49 -4.58
C ASN A 11 -8.32 -12.30 -3.70
N ILE A 12 -7.40 -11.44 -4.14
CA ILE A 12 -6.14 -11.18 -3.45
C ILE A 12 -6.05 -9.71 -3.07
N LEU A 13 -5.77 -9.46 -1.80
CA LEU A 13 -5.45 -8.12 -1.30
C LEU A 13 -3.93 -7.93 -1.35
N VAL A 14 -3.46 -6.97 -2.16
CA VAL A 14 -2.04 -6.58 -2.22
C VAL A 14 -1.87 -5.30 -1.42
N CYS A 15 -0.98 -5.35 -0.42
CA CYS A 15 -0.73 -4.25 0.50
C CYS A 15 0.72 -3.79 0.38
N GLY A 16 0.94 -2.55 -0.05
CA GLY A 16 2.24 -1.89 0.02
C GLY A 16 2.47 -1.31 1.40
N ILE A 17 3.56 -1.70 2.04
CA ILE A 17 3.91 -1.28 3.40
C ILE A 17 5.17 -0.41 3.35
N ASP A 18 5.14 0.76 3.98
CA ASP A 18 6.36 1.57 4.18
C ASP A 18 7.22 0.96 5.28
N TYR A 19 7.86 -0.15 4.96
CA TYR A 19 8.83 -0.83 5.81
C TYR A 19 10.20 -0.82 5.14
N GLU A 20 11.24 -0.51 5.92
CA GLU A 20 12.64 -0.51 5.49
C GLU A 20 13.48 -1.14 6.60
N GLU A 21 14.26 -2.16 6.27
CA GLU A 21 15.12 -2.84 7.25
C GLU A 21 16.19 -1.88 7.80
N GLY A 22 16.35 -1.87 9.13
CA GLY A 22 17.29 -0.97 9.81
C GLY A 22 16.77 0.43 10.13
N ARG A 23 15.55 0.79 9.66
CA ARG A 23 14.89 2.02 10.07
C ARG A 23 14.31 1.86 11.48
N ASN A 24 14.60 2.82 12.37
CA ASN A 24 13.98 2.86 13.70
C ASN A 24 12.52 3.29 13.57
N TYR A 25 11.60 2.32 13.60
CA TYR A 25 10.19 2.60 13.67
C TYR A 25 9.79 3.06 15.05
N SER A 26 9.00 4.12 15.11
CA SER A 26 8.43 4.60 16.37
C SER A 26 7.39 3.60 16.88
N ASN A 27 7.49 3.21 18.15
CA ASN A 27 6.40 2.51 18.84
C ASN A 27 5.24 3.45 19.21
N ASP A 28 5.30 4.72 18.79
CA ASP A 28 4.23 5.69 19.01
C ASP A 28 3.04 5.35 18.08
N PRO A 29 1.87 5.06 18.65
CA PRO A 29 0.69 4.73 17.87
C PRO A 29 0.16 5.90 17.02
N THR A 30 0.72 7.08 17.17
CA THR A 30 0.43 8.25 16.32
C THR A 30 1.43 8.41 15.18
N SER A 31 2.49 7.59 15.15
CA SER A 31 3.45 7.53 14.04
C SER A 31 2.79 6.96 12.79
N ASN A 32 3.23 7.45 11.64
CA ASN A 32 2.84 6.93 10.33
C ASN A 32 3.71 5.75 9.87
N ASP A 33 4.61 5.27 10.72
CA ASP A 33 5.54 4.19 10.38
C ASP A 33 4.80 2.84 10.25
N GLY A 34 5.09 2.12 9.18
CA GLY A 34 4.54 0.78 8.92
C GLY A 34 3.06 0.78 8.47
N MET A 35 2.51 1.91 8.05
CA MET A 35 1.16 1.96 7.48
C MET A 35 1.08 1.32 6.10
N THR A 36 -0.12 0.86 5.76
CA THR A 36 -0.42 0.30 4.44
C THR A 36 -0.68 1.46 3.47
N ASP A 37 0.35 1.86 2.76
CA ASP A 37 0.29 3.03 1.87
C ASP A 37 -0.28 2.72 0.48
N MET A 38 -0.29 1.45 0.09
CA MET A 38 -0.99 0.95 -1.10
C MET A 38 -1.93 -0.17 -0.69
N ILE A 39 -3.19 -0.08 -1.13
CA ILE A 39 -4.22 -1.10 -0.91
C ILE A 39 -4.84 -1.41 -2.26
N LEU A 40 -4.48 -2.54 -2.84
CA LEU A 40 -4.95 -2.98 -4.15
C LEU A 40 -5.71 -4.30 -4.02
N TYR A 41 -6.98 -4.28 -4.36
CA TYR A 41 -7.81 -5.47 -4.45
C TYR A 41 -7.74 -6.03 -5.86
N CYS A 42 -7.30 -7.27 -6.00
CA CYS A 42 -7.14 -7.99 -7.25
C CYS A 42 -8.11 -9.17 -7.29
N GLN A 43 -8.93 -9.23 -8.33
CA GLN A 43 -9.83 -10.35 -8.60
C GLN A 43 -9.39 -11.06 -9.86
N PHE A 44 -8.97 -12.30 -9.71
CA PHE A 44 -8.60 -13.17 -10.82
C PHE A 44 -9.79 -14.05 -11.18
N ASP A 45 -10.33 -13.90 -12.37
CA ASP A 45 -11.26 -14.84 -12.98
C ASP A 45 -10.45 -15.89 -13.73
N ILE A 46 -10.24 -17.04 -13.09
CA ILE A 46 -9.39 -18.11 -13.61
C ILE A 46 -9.99 -18.71 -14.88
N LYS A 47 -11.30 -18.87 -14.91
CA LYS A 47 -12.01 -19.47 -16.04
C LYS A 47 -12.16 -18.50 -17.21
N GLY A 48 -12.45 -17.23 -16.91
CA GLY A 48 -12.57 -16.20 -17.92
C GLY A 48 -11.25 -15.61 -18.38
N GLY A 49 -10.12 -15.93 -17.70
CA GLY A 49 -8.78 -15.37 -18.00
C GLY A 49 -8.72 -13.86 -17.79
N ALA A 50 -9.45 -13.31 -16.81
CA ALA A 50 -9.54 -11.89 -16.60
C ALA A 50 -8.97 -11.49 -15.22
N LEU A 51 -8.28 -10.34 -15.18
CA LEU A 51 -7.84 -9.69 -13.95
C LEU A 51 -8.58 -8.36 -13.81
N ARG A 52 -9.27 -8.18 -12.68
CA ARG A 52 -9.87 -6.90 -12.30
C ARG A 52 -9.12 -6.36 -11.09
N MET A 53 -8.77 -5.08 -11.13
CA MET A 53 -8.06 -4.42 -10.05
C MET A 53 -8.83 -3.19 -9.57
N LEU A 54 -8.89 -3.02 -8.24
CA LEU A 54 -9.48 -1.86 -7.58
C LEU A 54 -8.47 -1.32 -6.56
N GLN A 55 -8.00 -0.11 -6.79
CA GLN A 55 -7.19 0.60 -5.80
C GLN A 55 -8.12 1.27 -4.79
N ILE A 56 -7.90 0.99 -3.50
CA ILE A 56 -8.60 1.62 -2.40
C ILE A 56 -7.70 2.75 -1.87
N PRO A 57 -8.17 4.03 -1.94
CA PRO A 57 -7.36 5.15 -1.48
C PRO A 57 -6.99 5.00 0.00
N ARG A 58 -5.73 5.14 0.34
CA ARG A 58 -5.19 4.93 1.71
C ARG A 58 -5.80 5.85 2.77
N ASN A 59 -6.32 7.00 2.37
CA ASN A 59 -6.96 7.99 3.25
C ASN A 59 -8.49 7.83 3.34
N SER A 60 -9.05 6.76 2.77
CA SER A 60 -10.47 6.45 2.92
C SER A 60 -10.83 6.31 4.40
N LEU A 61 -11.88 6.99 4.83
CA LEU A 61 -12.38 6.88 6.20
C LEU A 61 -13.23 5.61 6.32
N VAL A 62 -12.87 4.76 7.27
CA VAL A 62 -13.60 3.53 7.56
C VAL A 62 -14.04 3.49 9.01
N THR A 63 -15.15 2.81 9.27
CA THR A 63 -15.67 2.57 10.61
C THR A 63 -15.31 1.16 11.04
N THR A 64 -14.67 1.05 12.20
CA THR A 64 -14.28 -0.24 12.79
C THR A 64 -14.93 -0.42 14.15
N LYS A 65 -14.79 -1.61 14.74
CA LYS A 65 -15.10 -1.80 16.17
C LYS A 65 -14.24 -0.86 16.99
N SER A 66 -14.82 -0.27 18.03
CA SER A 66 -14.09 0.65 18.92
C SER A 66 -12.82 0.02 19.45
N ARG A 67 -11.70 0.71 19.33
CA ARG A 67 -10.39 0.32 19.87
C ARG A 67 -9.90 1.39 20.83
N LYS A 68 -9.18 0.96 21.86
CA LYS A 68 -8.43 1.89 22.72
C LYS A 68 -7.11 2.19 22.02
N VAL A 69 -6.86 3.45 21.74
CA VAL A 69 -5.62 3.95 21.16
C VAL A 69 -4.82 4.61 22.25
N ALA A 70 -3.59 4.12 22.50
CA ALA A 70 -2.66 4.75 23.42
C ALA A 70 -1.95 5.92 22.72
N LEU A 71 -1.83 7.03 23.40
CA LEU A 71 -1.08 8.20 22.96
C LEU A 71 0.31 8.21 23.59
N SER A 72 1.26 8.90 22.97
CA SER A 72 2.63 9.09 23.47
C SER A 72 2.69 9.72 24.88
N ASN A 73 1.65 10.48 25.29
CA ASN A 73 1.52 11.08 26.62
C ASN A 73 0.92 10.13 27.67
N GLY A 74 0.77 8.85 27.38
CA GLY A 74 0.22 7.82 28.26
C GLY A 74 -1.32 7.82 28.40
N LYS A 75 -2.03 8.73 27.72
CA LYS A 75 -3.49 8.73 27.69
C LYS A 75 -4.01 7.75 26.64
N THR A 76 -5.22 7.26 26.85
CA THR A 76 -5.93 6.42 25.87
C THR A 76 -7.24 7.07 25.46
N TYR A 77 -7.63 6.89 24.21
CA TYR A 77 -8.97 7.24 23.73
C TYR A 77 -9.57 6.06 22.94
N ALA A 78 -10.90 6.03 22.87
CA ALA A 78 -11.60 5.09 22.02
C ALA A 78 -11.84 5.74 20.66
N ALA A 79 -11.51 5.03 19.60
CA ALA A 79 -11.76 5.48 18.23
C ALA A 79 -12.54 4.41 17.46
N THR A 80 -13.43 4.85 16.60
CA THR A 80 -14.24 3.98 15.72
C THR A 80 -14.05 4.30 14.24
N ASN A 81 -13.58 5.52 13.94
CA ASN A 81 -13.32 5.96 12.58
C ASN A 81 -11.82 6.12 12.38
N TYR A 82 -11.30 5.52 11.34
CA TYR A 82 -9.87 5.51 11.00
C TYR A 82 -9.68 5.78 9.51
N GLN A 83 -8.53 6.30 9.16
CA GLN A 83 -8.04 6.14 7.80
C GLN A 83 -7.70 4.66 7.58
N ILE A 84 -8.09 4.11 6.44
CA ILE A 84 -7.98 2.67 6.17
C ILE A 84 -6.54 2.16 6.26
N ASN A 85 -5.56 2.98 5.86
CA ASN A 85 -4.13 2.64 5.91
C ASN A 85 -3.61 2.39 7.34
N SER A 86 -4.27 2.94 8.36
CA SER A 86 -3.88 2.75 9.77
C SER A 86 -4.45 1.48 10.39
N VAL A 87 -5.35 0.78 9.71
CA VAL A 87 -6.06 -0.39 10.28
C VAL A 87 -5.14 -1.58 10.44
N ALA A 88 -4.23 -1.80 9.49
CA ALA A 88 -3.44 -3.02 9.43
C ALA A 88 -2.33 -3.10 10.49
N LEU A 89 -1.65 -1.99 10.77
CA LEU A 89 -0.37 -2.02 11.50
C LEU A 89 -0.36 -1.19 12.78
N SER A 90 -1.36 -0.36 13.03
CA SER A 90 -1.43 0.44 14.25
C SER A 90 -2.30 -0.21 15.33
N ASN A 91 -1.84 -0.17 16.60
CA ASN A 91 -2.63 -0.52 17.79
C ASN A 91 -3.19 -1.95 17.81
N GLY A 92 -2.39 -2.94 17.44
CA GLY A 92 -2.81 -4.35 17.41
C GLY A 92 -3.67 -4.70 16.20
N GLY A 93 -3.62 -3.87 15.15
CA GLY A 93 -4.16 -4.21 13.84
C GLY A 93 -3.37 -5.34 13.17
N SER A 94 -3.89 -5.79 12.04
CA SER A 94 -3.27 -6.80 11.18
C SER A 94 -3.84 -6.67 9.77
N ILE A 95 -3.19 -7.30 8.80
CA ILE A 95 -3.75 -7.40 7.45
C ILE A 95 -5.11 -8.13 7.47
N ALA A 96 -5.30 -9.10 8.37
CA ALA A 96 -6.59 -9.74 8.57
C ALA A 96 -7.67 -8.73 9.04
N ALA A 97 -7.34 -7.84 9.97
CA ALA A 97 -8.26 -6.78 10.39
C ALA A 97 -8.57 -5.80 9.27
N LEU A 98 -7.60 -5.48 8.41
CA LEU A 98 -7.82 -4.67 7.21
C LEU A 98 -8.77 -5.38 6.23
N ALA A 99 -8.58 -6.69 6.00
CA ALA A 99 -9.43 -7.50 5.15
C ALA A 99 -10.89 -7.55 5.68
N GLU A 100 -11.08 -7.69 6.99
CA GLU A 100 -12.41 -7.61 7.63
C GLU A 100 -13.07 -6.26 7.37
N VAL A 101 -12.35 -5.16 7.54
CA VAL A 101 -12.85 -3.80 7.31
C VAL A 101 -13.23 -3.59 5.84
N ILE A 102 -12.41 -4.08 4.91
CA ILE A 102 -12.70 -4.02 3.47
C ILE A 102 -13.98 -4.81 3.16
N TYR A 103 -14.12 -6.03 3.72
CA TYR A 103 -15.32 -6.81 3.54
C TYR A 103 -16.56 -6.13 4.14
N ASP A 104 -16.46 -5.60 5.34
CA ASP A 104 -17.58 -4.93 6.02
C ASP A 104 -18.05 -3.67 5.29
N GLN A 105 -17.09 -2.87 4.81
CA GLN A 105 -17.37 -1.58 4.18
C GLN A 105 -17.77 -1.71 2.70
N TYR A 106 -17.07 -2.56 1.94
CA TYR A 106 -17.19 -2.63 0.47
C TYR A 106 -17.78 -3.95 -0.03
N LYS A 107 -17.99 -4.93 0.85
CA LYS A 107 -18.46 -6.29 0.51
C LYS A 107 -17.57 -7.02 -0.49
N LEU A 108 -16.25 -6.73 -0.45
CA LEU A 108 -15.23 -7.37 -1.27
C LEU A 108 -14.66 -8.57 -0.49
N PRO A 109 -14.91 -9.82 -0.91
CA PRO A 109 -14.32 -10.99 -0.28
C PRO A 109 -12.82 -11.05 -0.57
N ILE A 110 -12.03 -11.49 0.41
CA ILE A 110 -10.58 -11.63 0.29
C ILE A 110 -10.21 -13.06 0.67
N ASP A 111 -9.63 -13.80 -0.28
CA ASP A 111 -9.20 -15.18 -0.08
C ASP A 111 -7.75 -15.22 0.42
N TYR A 112 -6.90 -14.36 -0.12
CA TYR A 112 -5.47 -14.26 0.21
C TYR A 112 -5.04 -12.81 0.31
N TYR A 113 -3.91 -12.57 0.99
CA TYR A 113 -3.23 -11.28 0.96
C TYR A 113 -1.73 -11.44 0.72
N VAL A 114 -1.14 -10.41 0.14
CA VAL A 114 0.31 -10.27 -0.09
C VAL A 114 0.74 -8.91 0.43
N THR A 115 1.82 -8.86 1.17
CA THR A 115 2.46 -7.61 1.59
C THR A 115 3.74 -7.39 0.77
N VAL A 116 3.93 -6.16 0.30
CA VAL A 116 5.09 -5.73 -0.47
C VAL A 116 5.70 -4.53 0.24
N ASP A 117 6.92 -4.65 0.70
CA ASP A 117 7.71 -3.53 1.21
C ASP A 117 8.53 -2.85 0.09
N MET A 118 9.26 -1.79 0.43
CA MET A 118 10.04 -1.05 -0.56
C MET A 118 11.18 -1.89 -1.14
N GLN A 119 11.80 -2.75 -0.34
CA GLN A 119 12.86 -3.63 -0.84
C GLN A 119 12.32 -4.66 -1.82
N ALA A 120 11.18 -5.29 -1.50
CA ALA A 120 10.53 -6.23 -2.40
C ALA A 120 10.09 -5.56 -3.72
N LEU A 121 9.66 -4.28 -3.67
CA LEU A 121 9.37 -3.52 -4.88
C LEU A 121 10.62 -3.35 -5.76
N VAL A 122 11.75 -2.95 -5.16
CA VAL A 122 13.02 -2.77 -5.88
C VAL A 122 13.46 -4.09 -6.54
N GLU A 123 13.52 -5.17 -5.75
CA GLU A 123 13.93 -6.49 -6.23
C GLU A 123 13.00 -7.02 -7.34
N MET A 124 11.70 -6.80 -7.20
CA MET A 124 10.73 -7.23 -8.21
C MET A 124 10.92 -6.50 -9.54
N VAL A 125 11.10 -5.17 -9.50
CA VAL A 125 11.35 -4.37 -10.71
C VAL A 125 12.65 -4.79 -11.39
N ASP A 126 13.73 -5.00 -10.61
CA ASP A 126 15.03 -5.42 -11.16
C ASP A 126 14.96 -6.83 -11.77
N ASN A 127 14.25 -7.77 -11.12
CA ASN A 127 14.07 -9.12 -11.63
C ASN A 127 13.27 -9.18 -12.94
N PHE A 128 12.37 -8.22 -13.16
CA PHE A 128 11.67 -8.07 -14.45
C PHE A 128 12.46 -7.31 -15.51
N GLY A 129 13.67 -6.83 -15.19
CA GLY A 129 14.51 -6.05 -16.11
C GLY A 129 14.07 -4.59 -16.26
N GLY A 130 13.35 -4.07 -15.27
CA GLY A 130 12.83 -2.71 -15.24
C GLY A 130 11.37 -2.60 -15.66
N ILE A 131 10.81 -1.41 -15.47
CA ILE A 131 9.43 -1.07 -15.89
C ILE A 131 9.42 0.23 -16.68
N GLU A 132 8.65 0.28 -17.77
CA GLU A 132 8.42 1.52 -18.50
C GLU A 132 7.30 2.33 -17.86
N VAL A 133 7.63 3.57 -17.45
CA VAL A 133 6.70 4.50 -16.80
C VAL A 133 6.76 5.86 -17.48
N TYR A 134 5.60 6.53 -17.62
CA TYR A 134 5.55 7.91 -18.05
C TYR A 134 5.75 8.84 -16.85
N ILE A 135 6.83 9.63 -16.86
CA ILE A 135 7.14 10.65 -15.86
C ILE A 135 6.45 11.96 -16.29
N PRO A 136 5.49 12.48 -15.51
CA PRO A 136 4.66 13.61 -15.93
C PRO A 136 5.42 14.95 -15.95
N HIS A 137 6.46 15.10 -15.13
CA HIS A 137 7.32 16.28 -15.02
C HIS A 137 8.70 15.89 -14.50
N ASP A 138 9.67 16.77 -14.67
CA ASP A 138 11.02 16.56 -14.13
C ASP A 138 10.94 16.46 -12.59
N MET A 139 11.54 15.43 -12.03
CA MET A 139 11.56 15.13 -10.60
C MET A 139 13.00 15.09 -10.11
N SER A 140 13.29 15.75 -8.99
CA SER A 140 14.61 15.66 -8.35
C SER A 140 14.49 15.84 -6.84
N PHE A 141 15.14 14.97 -6.10
CA PHE A 141 15.21 15.03 -4.64
C PHE A 141 16.41 14.22 -4.12
N ALA A 142 17.15 14.74 -3.14
CA ALA A 142 18.22 14.05 -2.43
C ALA A 142 19.29 13.39 -3.35
N GLY A 143 19.60 14.01 -4.48
CA GLY A 143 20.62 13.52 -5.42
C GLY A 143 20.10 12.60 -6.51
N SER A 144 18.85 12.15 -6.44
CA SER A 144 18.19 11.39 -7.49
C SER A 144 17.34 12.29 -8.38
N ALA A 145 17.24 11.94 -9.66
CA ALA A 145 16.47 12.72 -10.64
C ALA A 145 15.87 11.83 -11.75
N LEU A 146 14.64 12.16 -12.13
CA LEU A 146 13.95 11.58 -13.28
C LEU A 146 13.48 12.69 -14.21
N LYS A 147 13.69 12.50 -15.50
CA LYS A 147 13.25 13.46 -16.53
C LYS A 147 11.87 13.07 -17.06
N LYS A 148 11.06 14.09 -17.36
CA LYS A 148 9.75 13.94 -18.01
C LYS A 148 9.80 13.04 -19.23
N GLY A 149 8.73 12.30 -19.48
CA GLY A 149 8.54 11.40 -20.62
C GLY A 149 8.59 9.93 -20.21
N TYR A 150 8.48 9.04 -21.19
CA TYR A 150 8.63 7.62 -20.96
C TYR A 150 10.06 7.27 -20.55
N ARG A 151 10.19 6.50 -19.48
CA ARG A 151 11.46 6.06 -18.93
C ARG A 151 11.36 4.60 -18.53
N ASN A 152 12.39 3.83 -18.84
CA ASN A 152 12.57 2.51 -18.24
C ASN A 152 13.27 2.70 -16.90
N LEU A 153 12.58 2.35 -15.81
CA LEU A 153 13.06 2.50 -14.44
C LEU A 153 13.57 1.15 -13.95
N ASP A 154 14.76 1.13 -13.37
CA ASP A 154 15.22 0.07 -12.48
C ASP A 154 14.54 0.17 -11.12
N GLY A 155 14.82 -0.79 -10.22
CA GLY A 155 14.18 -0.85 -8.91
C GLY A 155 14.41 0.42 -8.08
N ALA A 156 15.63 0.95 -8.06
CA ALA A 156 15.96 2.16 -7.30
C ALA A 156 15.25 3.40 -7.86
N SER A 157 15.18 3.52 -9.17
CA SER A 157 14.46 4.61 -9.85
C SER A 157 12.94 4.49 -9.66
N ALA A 158 12.41 3.27 -9.63
CA ALA A 158 11.00 3.01 -9.34
C ALA A 158 10.66 3.37 -7.89
N GLU A 159 11.49 2.98 -6.91
CA GLU A 159 11.34 3.40 -5.52
C GLU A 159 11.36 4.92 -5.40
N PHE A 160 12.35 5.59 -6.02
CA PHE A 160 12.41 7.05 -6.04
C PHE A 160 11.11 7.66 -6.61
N PHE A 161 10.60 7.13 -7.71
CA PHE A 161 9.37 7.62 -8.36
C PHE A 161 8.16 7.53 -7.43
N VAL A 162 7.96 6.40 -6.74
CA VAL A 162 6.80 6.22 -5.85
C VAL A 162 6.92 7.01 -4.55
N ARG A 163 8.13 7.28 -4.06
CA ARG A 163 8.37 8.06 -2.83
C ARG A 163 8.40 9.57 -3.05
N CYS A 164 8.73 10.04 -4.25
CA CYS A 164 8.91 11.47 -4.53
C CYS A 164 7.57 12.18 -4.65
N ARG A 165 7.13 12.84 -3.57
CA ARG A 165 5.85 13.56 -3.49
C ARG A 165 5.95 15.03 -3.86
N HIS A 166 7.09 15.64 -3.59
CA HIS A 166 7.31 17.07 -3.75
C HIS A 166 8.65 17.32 -4.41
N GLY A 167 8.70 18.33 -5.27
CA GLY A 167 9.92 18.82 -5.90
C GLY A 167 9.76 20.25 -6.34
N GLN A 168 10.79 20.80 -6.96
CA GLN A 168 10.78 22.19 -7.41
C GLN A 168 9.74 22.38 -8.52
N GLY A 169 8.64 23.07 -8.20
CA GLY A 169 7.59 23.39 -9.15
C GLY A 169 6.49 22.32 -9.34
N TYR A 170 6.46 21.27 -8.53
CA TYR A 170 5.38 20.27 -8.56
C TYR A 170 5.03 19.70 -7.18
N SER A 171 3.82 19.22 -7.06
CA SER A 171 3.34 18.46 -5.93
C SER A 171 2.49 17.29 -6.47
N ASN A 172 2.84 16.05 -6.12
CA ASN A 172 2.05 14.87 -6.47
C ASN A 172 1.19 14.46 -5.27
N SER A 173 -0.11 14.50 -5.43
CA SER A 173 -1.03 13.93 -4.45
C SER A 173 -1.08 12.39 -4.59
N ASP A 174 -1.69 11.72 -3.61
CA ASP A 174 -1.91 10.27 -3.67
C ASP A 174 -2.86 9.85 -4.82
N ILE A 175 -3.55 10.81 -5.43
CA ILE A 175 -4.46 10.59 -6.57
C ILE A 175 -3.71 10.74 -7.91
N ASP A 176 -2.60 11.47 -7.93
CA ASP A 176 -1.84 11.78 -9.15
C ASP A 176 -0.79 10.71 -9.50
N ARG A 177 -0.68 9.63 -8.69
CA ARG A 177 0.36 8.58 -8.81
C ARG A 177 -0.22 7.21 -9.06
#